data_c8a5c1737ba7ff8b1d78bcd8545eb60a
#
_entry.id   c8a5c1737ba7ff8b1d78bcd8545eb60a
#
_cell.length_a   1.000
_cell.length_b   1.000
_cell.length_c   1.000
_cell.angle_alpha   90.00
_cell.angle_beta   90.00
_cell.angle_gamma   90.00
#
_symmetry.space_group_name_H-M   'P 1'
#
loop_
_entity.id
_entity.type
_entity.pdbx_description
1 polymer ?
#
loop_
_entity_poly.entity_id
_entity_poly.type
_entity_poly.pdbx_seq_one_letter_code
_entity_poly.pdbx_strand_id
1 'polypeptide(L)'
;ELRQAGILDTALLAAMETVPRDQFVPAAFRDRAYEDIALPISEGQTISQPLIVGKMLQAMDLNDRVKILEIGTGSGYQTMILSHLCRRVYTVERHRSLLREAELRFEAMGRHNITTRAGDGWLGWPEQTPFTHIVVSAAAVEIPAALTEQLAIGGVMIVPVGLSLIHI
;
A
#
# COMPACT_ATOMS: atom_id res chain seq x y z
N GLU A 1 -2.74 19.89 -5.39
CA GLU A 1 -1.95 19.86 -4.13
C GLU A 1 -0.81 18.84 -4.20
N LEU A 2 -1.05 17.55 -4.48
CA LEU A 2 0.01 16.52 -4.54
C LEU A 2 1.10 16.84 -5.55
N ARG A 3 0.73 17.33 -6.73
CA ARG A 3 1.70 17.76 -7.76
C ARG A 3 2.56 18.92 -7.28
N GLN A 4 1.99 19.88 -6.59
CA GLN A 4 2.72 21.00 -6.00
C GLN A 4 3.65 20.55 -4.87
N ALA A 5 3.30 19.47 -4.19
CA ALA A 5 4.11 18.85 -3.14
C ALA A 5 5.19 17.88 -3.67
N GLY A 6 5.36 17.79 -4.99
CA GLY A 6 6.45 17.06 -5.63
C GLY A 6 6.09 15.67 -6.15
N ILE A 7 4.81 15.30 -6.22
CA ILE A 7 4.38 14.07 -6.91
C ILE A 7 4.25 14.40 -8.39
N LEU A 8 5.18 13.88 -9.20
CA LEU A 8 5.29 14.18 -10.63
C LEU A 8 4.90 13.01 -11.53
N ASP A 9 4.85 11.79 -10.99
CA ASP A 9 4.41 10.60 -11.72
C ASP A 9 2.95 10.73 -12.13
N THR A 10 2.71 10.84 -13.43
CA THR A 10 1.37 11.08 -13.98
C THR A 10 0.46 9.87 -13.86
N ALA A 11 1.00 8.66 -13.99
CA ALA A 11 0.23 7.43 -13.81
C ALA A 11 -0.21 7.26 -12.35
N LEU A 12 0.69 7.55 -11.40
CA LEU A 12 0.38 7.54 -9.98
C LEU A 12 -0.70 8.58 -9.63
N LEU A 13 -0.56 9.81 -10.11
CA LEU A 13 -1.55 10.87 -9.89
C LEU A 13 -2.93 10.47 -10.45
N ALA A 14 -2.97 9.90 -11.66
CA ALA A 14 -4.21 9.42 -12.27
C ALA A 14 -4.84 8.28 -11.45
N ALA A 15 -4.04 7.35 -10.94
CA ALA A 15 -4.52 6.27 -10.08
C ALA A 15 -5.09 6.82 -8.76
N MET A 16 -4.40 7.76 -8.12
CA MET A 16 -4.86 8.40 -6.88
C MET A 16 -6.14 9.21 -7.08
N GLU A 17 -6.31 9.83 -8.25
CA GLU A 17 -7.53 10.56 -8.61
C GLU A 17 -8.71 9.60 -8.89
N THR A 18 -8.43 8.44 -9.46
CA THR A 18 -9.44 7.42 -9.79
C THR A 18 -9.97 6.70 -8.55
N VAL A 19 -9.11 6.45 -7.56
CA VAL A 19 -9.47 5.69 -6.35
C VAL A 19 -10.19 6.61 -5.35
N PRO A 20 -11.48 6.36 -5.04
CA PRO A 20 -12.27 7.23 -4.16
C PRO A 20 -11.88 7.01 -2.69
N ARG A 21 -10.98 7.82 -2.17
CA ARG A 21 -10.43 7.69 -0.82
C ARG A 21 -11.50 7.70 0.29
N ASP A 22 -12.59 8.44 0.10
CA ASP A 22 -13.71 8.53 1.05
C ASP A 22 -14.40 7.17 1.29
N GLN A 23 -14.26 6.22 0.38
CA GLN A 23 -14.77 4.85 0.55
C GLN A 23 -13.85 3.95 1.40
N PHE A 24 -12.66 4.43 1.73
CA PHE A 24 -11.66 3.70 2.52
C PHE A 24 -11.54 4.20 3.96
N VAL A 25 -12.38 5.13 4.36
CA VAL A 25 -12.43 5.69 5.72
C VAL A 25 -13.79 5.43 6.36
N PRO A 26 -13.87 5.38 7.70
CA PRO A 26 -15.16 5.31 8.40
C PRO A 26 -16.06 6.50 8.05
N ALA A 27 -17.37 6.29 8.10
CA ALA A 27 -18.36 7.32 7.75
C ALA A 27 -18.15 8.66 8.48
N ALA A 28 -17.71 8.61 9.73
CA ALA A 28 -17.43 9.80 10.54
C ALA A 28 -16.30 10.68 9.99
N PHE A 29 -15.45 10.15 9.11
CA PHE A 29 -14.29 10.87 8.55
C PHE A 29 -14.39 11.13 7.06
N ARG A 30 -15.51 10.81 6.41
CA ARG A 30 -15.66 10.98 4.96
C ARG A 30 -15.46 12.40 4.49
N ASP A 31 -15.95 13.37 5.24
CA ASP A 31 -15.80 14.79 4.90
C ASP A 31 -14.35 15.28 4.92
N ARG A 32 -13.48 14.53 5.61
CA ARG A 32 -12.05 14.81 5.74
C ARG A 32 -11.16 13.88 4.91
N ALA A 33 -11.76 12.97 4.15
CA ALA A 33 -11.03 11.91 3.43
C ALA A 33 -9.98 12.45 2.45
N TYR A 34 -10.18 13.64 1.90
CA TYR A 34 -9.29 14.25 0.92
C TYR A 34 -8.34 15.31 1.52
N GLU A 35 -8.39 15.54 2.83
CA GLU A 35 -7.36 16.28 3.52
C GLU A 35 -6.04 15.51 3.53
N ASP A 36 -4.90 16.21 3.47
CA ASP A 36 -3.59 15.56 3.51
C ASP A 36 -3.17 15.20 4.94
N ILE A 37 -3.95 14.32 5.56
CA ILE A 37 -3.76 13.82 6.92
C ILE A 37 -3.97 12.31 6.99
N ALA A 38 -3.38 11.69 8.02
CA ALA A 38 -3.72 10.32 8.41
C ALA A 38 -5.08 10.33 9.14
N LEU A 39 -5.90 9.32 8.91
CA LEU A 39 -7.20 9.17 9.55
C LEU A 39 -7.32 7.79 10.23
N PRO A 40 -8.04 7.67 11.35
CA PRO A 40 -8.23 6.38 11.99
C PRO A 40 -9.13 5.48 11.15
N ILE A 41 -8.82 4.18 11.18
CA ILE A 41 -9.63 3.09 10.64
C ILE A 41 -9.85 2.04 11.73
N SER A 42 -10.48 0.91 11.39
CA SER A 42 -10.74 -0.19 12.34
C SER A 42 -9.44 -0.75 12.94
N GLU A 43 -9.54 -1.50 14.02
CA GLU A 43 -8.44 -2.19 14.71
C GLU A 43 -7.33 -1.23 15.22
N GLY A 44 -7.69 0.02 15.54
CA GLY A 44 -6.71 1.01 16.01
C GLY A 44 -5.64 1.37 14.99
N GLN A 45 -5.87 1.08 13.72
CA GLN A 45 -4.97 1.39 12.61
C GLN A 45 -5.30 2.74 11.98
N THR A 46 -4.52 3.17 11.02
CA THR A 46 -4.74 4.43 10.29
C THR A 46 -4.58 4.20 8.78
N ILE A 47 -5.35 4.96 7.99
CA ILE A 47 -5.04 5.18 6.59
C ILE A 47 -3.99 6.29 6.51
N SER A 48 -2.90 6.03 5.80
CA SER A 48 -1.81 6.98 5.69
C SER A 48 -2.22 8.25 4.96
N GLN A 49 -1.58 9.35 5.29
CA GLN A 49 -1.68 10.64 4.63
C GLN A 49 -1.46 10.51 3.12
N PRO A 50 -2.29 11.13 2.27
CA PRO A 50 -2.18 11.01 0.81
C PRO A 50 -0.79 11.32 0.25
N LEU A 51 -0.16 12.38 0.72
CA LEU A 51 1.18 12.77 0.28
C LEU A 51 2.24 11.72 0.62
N ILE A 52 2.13 11.07 1.78
CA ILE A 52 3.05 9.98 2.16
C ILE A 52 2.88 8.78 1.25
N VAL A 53 1.64 8.37 0.97
CA VAL A 53 1.35 7.31 -0.01
C VAL A 53 1.94 7.67 -1.37
N GLY A 54 1.70 8.89 -1.85
CA GLY A 54 2.24 9.37 -3.12
C GLY A 54 3.77 9.32 -3.19
N LYS A 55 4.46 9.80 -2.15
CA LYS A 55 5.93 9.78 -2.09
C LYS A 55 6.49 8.36 -2.05
N MET A 56 5.91 7.48 -1.27
CA MET A 56 6.33 6.08 -1.19
C MET A 56 6.19 5.39 -2.55
N LEU A 57 5.04 5.51 -3.20
CA LEU A 57 4.78 4.84 -4.47
C LEU A 57 5.57 5.45 -5.63
N GLN A 58 5.75 6.78 -5.66
CA GLN A 58 6.60 7.43 -6.67
C GLN A 58 8.06 6.95 -6.60
N ALA A 59 8.58 6.75 -5.38
CA ALA A 59 9.95 6.28 -5.19
C ALA A 59 10.18 4.85 -5.67
N MET A 60 9.13 4.10 -5.96
CA MET A 60 9.21 2.71 -6.41
C MET A 60 9.32 2.55 -7.93
N ASP A 61 9.05 3.58 -8.71
CA ASP A 61 9.07 3.52 -10.18
C ASP A 61 8.25 2.35 -10.74
N LEU A 62 6.96 2.33 -10.43
CA LEU A 62 6.04 1.23 -10.73
C LEU A 62 5.59 1.26 -12.20
N ASN A 63 5.33 0.08 -12.76
CA ASN A 63 4.76 -0.09 -14.10
C ASN A 63 3.86 -1.33 -14.18
N ASP A 64 3.17 -1.50 -15.29
CA ASP A 64 2.19 -2.56 -15.53
C ASP A 64 2.76 -3.99 -15.66
N ARG A 65 4.07 -4.16 -15.53
CA ARG A 65 4.74 -5.46 -15.49
C ARG A 65 5.08 -5.92 -14.07
N VAL A 66 5.01 -5.00 -13.10
CA VAL A 66 5.44 -5.24 -11.73
C VAL A 66 4.50 -6.19 -10.99
N LYS A 67 5.10 -7.16 -10.32
CA LYS A 67 4.49 -7.96 -9.27
C LYS A 67 4.99 -7.42 -7.93
N ILE A 68 4.12 -6.80 -7.14
CA ILE A 68 4.48 -6.15 -5.89
C ILE A 68 3.96 -6.91 -4.67
N LEU A 69 4.75 -6.93 -3.60
CA LEU A 69 4.31 -7.34 -2.27
C LEU A 69 4.05 -6.10 -1.41
N GLU A 70 2.86 -6.01 -0.86
CA GLU A 70 2.48 -5.01 0.13
C GLU A 70 2.31 -5.65 1.50
N ILE A 71 2.97 -5.07 2.51
CA ILE A 71 2.81 -5.46 3.90
C ILE A 71 1.98 -4.42 4.63
N GLY A 72 0.80 -4.83 5.12
CA GLY A 72 -0.17 -3.94 5.75
C GLY A 72 -1.23 -3.46 4.76
N THR A 73 -2.21 -4.30 4.44
CA THR A 73 -3.35 -3.94 3.58
C THR A 73 -4.15 -2.77 4.16
N GLY A 74 -4.37 -2.78 5.46
CA GLY A 74 -5.15 -1.77 6.17
C GLY A 74 -6.56 -1.64 5.59
N SER A 75 -6.95 -0.42 5.24
CA SER A 75 -8.23 -0.15 4.57
C SER A 75 -8.31 -0.69 3.15
N GLY A 76 -7.16 -0.97 2.52
CA GLY A 76 -7.04 -1.33 1.12
C GLY A 76 -6.85 -0.14 0.16
N TYR A 77 -6.74 1.09 0.67
CA TYR A 77 -6.59 2.27 -0.17
C TYR A 77 -5.31 2.23 -1.03
N GLN A 78 -4.16 2.02 -0.42
CA GLN A 78 -2.88 1.91 -1.15
C GLN A 78 -2.88 0.67 -2.06
N THR A 79 -3.42 -0.46 -1.61
CA THR A 79 -3.59 -1.68 -2.42
C THR A 79 -4.37 -1.39 -3.69
N MET A 80 -5.46 -0.62 -3.58
CA MET A 80 -6.29 -0.24 -4.73
C MET A 80 -5.50 0.63 -5.71
N ILE A 81 -4.74 1.61 -5.24
CA ILE A 81 -3.86 2.44 -6.09
C ILE A 81 -2.83 1.54 -6.80
N LEU A 82 -2.15 0.66 -6.07
CA LEU A 82 -1.19 -0.29 -6.63
C LEU A 82 -1.81 -1.17 -7.72
N SER A 83 -3.07 -1.58 -7.55
CA SER A 83 -3.77 -2.39 -8.54
C SER A 83 -3.97 -1.70 -9.89
N HIS A 84 -3.99 -0.37 -9.91
CA HIS A 84 -4.02 0.43 -11.15
C HIS A 84 -2.65 0.63 -11.79
N LEU A 85 -1.56 0.44 -11.04
CA LEU A 85 -0.19 0.71 -11.49
C LEU A 85 0.59 -0.56 -11.83
N CYS A 86 0.25 -1.69 -11.18
CA CYS A 86 1.00 -2.93 -11.26
C CYS A 86 0.21 -4.03 -11.97
N ARG A 87 0.93 -5.02 -12.48
CA ARG A 87 0.30 -6.22 -13.04
C ARG A 87 -0.45 -7.02 -11.98
N ARG A 88 0.16 -7.19 -10.81
CA ARG A 88 -0.40 -7.96 -9.69
C ARG A 88 0.06 -7.40 -8.36
N VAL A 89 -0.86 -7.35 -7.41
CA VAL A 89 -0.58 -6.95 -6.03
C VAL A 89 -0.83 -8.15 -5.12
N TYR A 90 0.19 -8.52 -4.35
CA TYR A 90 0.09 -9.45 -3.23
C TYR A 90 0.12 -8.62 -1.95
N THR A 91 -0.89 -8.77 -1.11
CA THR A 91 -1.02 -7.95 0.10
C THR A 91 -1.31 -8.79 1.32
N VAL A 92 -0.60 -8.51 2.41
CA VAL A 92 -0.68 -9.25 3.68
C VAL A 92 -1.20 -8.33 4.77
N GLU A 93 -2.21 -8.81 5.52
CA GLU A 93 -2.79 -8.10 6.66
C GLU A 93 -2.92 -9.03 7.88
N ARG A 94 -2.47 -8.58 9.03
CA ARG A 94 -2.57 -9.35 10.29
C ARG A 94 -3.98 -9.39 10.87
N HIS A 95 -4.75 -8.31 10.70
CA HIS A 95 -6.11 -8.19 11.21
C HIS A 95 -7.13 -8.72 10.19
N ARG A 96 -7.68 -9.91 10.46
CA ARG A 96 -8.62 -10.57 9.55
C ARG A 96 -9.88 -9.73 9.27
N SER A 97 -10.38 -9.00 10.26
CA SER A 97 -11.52 -8.09 10.12
C SER A 97 -11.23 -6.98 9.11
N LEU A 98 -10.08 -6.32 9.23
CA LEU A 98 -9.61 -5.30 8.29
C LEU A 98 -9.43 -5.83 6.89
N LEU A 99 -8.80 -7.00 6.76
CA LEU A 99 -8.61 -7.64 5.46
C LEU A 99 -9.95 -7.93 4.78
N ARG A 100 -10.92 -8.43 5.54
CA ARG A 100 -12.26 -8.72 5.01
C ARG A 100 -12.96 -7.45 4.51
N GLU A 101 -12.86 -6.35 5.25
CA GLU A 101 -13.39 -5.05 4.80
C GLU A 101 -12.73 -4.58 3.50
N ALA A 102 -11.40 -4.73 3.39
CA ALA A 102 -10.66 -4.39 2.18
C ALA A 102 -11.07 -5.25 0.98
N GLU A 103 -11.19 -6.56 1.16
CA GLU A 103 -11.64 -7.50 0.12
C GLU A 103 -13.01 -7.13 -0.44
N LEU A 104 -13.96 -6.75 0.42
CA LEU A 104 -15.28 -6.29 -0.01
C LEU A 104 -15.19 -5.02 -0.87
N ARG A 105 -14.28 -4.10 -0.55
CA ARG A 105 -14.03 -2.91 -1.37
C ARG A 105 -13.43 -3.26 -2.73
N PHE A 106 -12.46 -4.18 -2.76
CA PHE A 106 -11.83 -4.63 -4.02
C PHE A 106 -12.86 -5.28 -4.95
N GLU A 107 -13.72 -6.13 -4.40
CA GLU A 107 -14.80 -6.78 -5.15
C GLU A 107 -15.80 -5.75 -5.68
N ALA A 108 -16.26 -4.83 -4.83
CA ALA A 108 -17.23 -3.78 -5.21
C ALA A 108 -16.68 -2.85 -6.30
N MET A 109 -15.36 -2.62 -6.34
CA MET A 109 -14.68 -1.79 -7.35
C MET A 109 -14.19 -2.60 -8.56
N GLY A 110 -14.51 -3.89 -8.63
CA GLY A 110 -14.20 -4.74 -9.79
C GLY A 110 -12.72 -4.98 -10.04
N ARG A 111 -11.89 -4.98 -8.99
CA ARG A 111 -10.44 -5.24 -9.12
C ARG A 111 -10.14 -6.73 -8.93
N HIS A 112 -9.46 -7.32 -9.92
CA HIS A 112 -9.21 -8.76 -9.99
C HIS A 112 -7.71 -9.13 -9.96
N ASN A 113 -6.81 -8.13 -9.90
CA ASN A 113 -5.36 -8.34 -9.86
C ASN A 113 -4.76 -8.19 -8.46
N ILE A 114 -5.58 -8.34 -7.41
CA ILE A 114 -5.17 -8.31 -6.00
C ILE A 114 -5.33 -9.69 -5.41
N THR A 115 -4.29 -10.20 -4.77
CA THR A 115 -4.30 -11.44 -4.01
C THR A 115 -4.01 -11.12 -2.54
N THR A 116 -4.91 -11.50 -1.66
CA THR A 116 -4.86 -11.18 -0.23
C THR A 116 -4.42 -12.37 0.60
N ARG A 117 -3.79 -12.10 1.73
CA ARG A 117 -3.42 -13.11 2.73
C ARG A 117 -3.55 -12.53 4.14
N ALA A 118 -4.23 -13.27 5.02
CA ALA A 118 -4.23 -12.98 6.45
C ALA A 118 -3.01 -13.63 7.10
N GLY A 119 -2.20 -12.86 7.82
CA GLY A 119 -1.02 -13.41 8.50
C GLY A 119 -0.03 -12.33 8.95
N ASP A 120 1.10 -12.81 9.44
CA ASP A 120 2.22 -11.94 9.84
C ASP A 120 2.96 -11.44 8.59
N GLY A 121 2.86 -10.13 8.34
CA GLY A 121 3.51 -9.49 7.20
C GLY A 121 5.04 -9.56 7.24
N TRP A 122 5.64 -9.69 8.42
CA TRP A 122 7.10 -9.81 8.55
C TRP A 122 7.66 -11.11 7.98
N LEU A 123 6.82 -12.11 7.75
CA LEU A 123 7.19 -13.35 7.06
C LEU A 123 7.12 -13.21 5.53
N GLY A 124 6.57 -12.12 5.02
CA GLY A 124 6.37 -11.89 3.60
C GLY A 124 5.43 -12.91 2.97
N TRP A 125 5.78 -13.32 1.75
CA TRP A 125 5.03 -14.32 0.98
C TRP A 125 6.01 -15.24 0.24
N PRO A 126 6.61 -16.22 0.93
CA PRO A 126 7.69 -17.07 0.39
C PRO A 126 7.33 -17.77 -0.92
N GLU A 127 6.09 -18.25 -1.04
CA GLU A 127 5.60 -19.01 -2.20
C GLU A 127 5.53 -18.17 -3.49
N GLN A 128 5.58 -16.84 -3.37
CA GLN A 128 5.52 -15.91 -4.49
C GLN A 128 6.86 -15.19 -4.76
N THR A 129 7.90 -15.57 -4.05
CA THR A 129 9.27 -15.05 -4.20
C THR A 129 9.85 -15.39 -5.59
N PRO A 130 10.67 -14.51 -6.22
CA PRO A 130 11.09 -13.19 -5.74
C PRO A 130 10.11 -12.08 -6.13
N PHE A 131 10.15 -10.96 -5.35
CA PHE A 131 9.46 -9.73 -5.70
C PHE A 131 10.47 -8.67 -6.17
N THR A 132 10.17 -7.97 -7.24
CA THR A 132 10.97 -6.82 -7.67
C THR A 132 10.69 -5.57 -6.85
N HIS A 133 9.51 -5.50 -6.23
CA HIS A 133 9.04 -4.37 -5.44
C HIS A 133 8.36 -4.88 -4.17
N ILE A 134 8.73 -4.28 -3.04
CA ILE A 134 8.09 -4.53 -1.73
C ILE A 134 7.80 -3.19 -1.08
N VAL A 135 6.56 -2.96 -0.67
CA VAL A 135 6.17 -1.78 0.11
C VAL A 135 5.63 -2.21 1.46
N VAL A 136 6.10 -1.56 2.52
CA VAL A 136 5.65 -1.79 3.88
C VAL A 136 4.91 -0.56 4.37
N SER A 137 3.66 -0.72 4.79
CA SER A 137 2.81 0.37 5.28
C SER A 137 2.77 0.45 6.81
N ALA A 138 3.42 -0.49 7.50
CA ALA A 138 3.56 -0.49 8.95
C ALA A 138 4.96 -0.02 9.36
N ALA A 139 5.05 0.79 10.41
CA ALA A 139 6.35 1.20 10.94
C ALA A 139 7.13 -0.01 11.49
N ALA A 140 8.39 -0.12 11.09
CA ALA A 140 9.30 -1.15 11.56
C ALA A 140 10.41 -0.54 12.44
N VAL A 141 10.85 -1.28 13.45
CA VAL A 141 12.02 -0.92 14.24
C VAL A 141 13.29 -1.18 13.43
N GLU A 142 13.26 -2.27 12.68
CA GLU A 142 14.33 -2.69 11.77
C GLU A 142 13.72 -3.36 10.53
N ILE A 143 14.50 -3.49 9.47
CA ILE A 143 14.05 -4.12 8.24
C ILE A 143 13.99 -5.64 8.46
N PRO A 144 12.82 -6.29 8.26
CA PRO A 144 12.71 -7.74 8.44
C PRO A 144 13.57 -8.51 7.44
N ALA A 145 14.42 -9.41 7.92
CA ALA A 145 15.33 -10.21 7.09
C ALA A 145 14.55 -11.03 6.02
N ALA A 146 13.42 -11.60 6.38
CA ALA A 146 12.59 -12.36 5.45
C ALA A 146 12.14 -11.55 4.23
N LEU A 147 11.87 -10.25 4.39
CA LEU A 147 11.49 -9.37 3.27
C LEU A 147 12.69 -9.07 2.36
N THR A 148 13.87 -8.82 2.95
CA THR A 148 15.10 -8.63 2.18
C THR A 148 15.47 -9.85 1.35
N GLU A 149 15.29 -11.05 1.91
CA GLU A 149 15.54 -12.33 1.22
C GLU A 149 14.55 -12.58 0.06
N GLN A 150 13.34 -12.04 0.16
CA GLN A 150 12.30 -12.18 -0.86
C GLN A 150 12.38 -11.10 -1.96
N LEU A 151 13.20 -10.07 -1.75
CA LEU A 151 13.44 -9.03 -2.74
C LEU A 151 14.42 -9.52 -3.80
N ALA A 152 14.05 -9.34 -5.08
CA ALA A 152 14.93 -9.66 -6.19
C ALA A 152 16.19 -8.78 -6.17
N ILE A 153 17.29 -9.30 -6.71
CA ILE A 153 18.50 -8.50 -6.91
C ILE A 153 18.17 -7.31 -7.83
N GLY A 154 18.52 -6.11 -7.39
CA GLY A 154 18.16 -4.87 -8.08
C GLY A 154 16.72 -4.42 -7.85
N GLY A 155 15.99 -5.12 -6.99
CA GLY A 155 14.63 -4.74 -6.59
C GLY A 155 14.61 -3.53 -5.65
N VAL A 156 13.40 -3.00 -5.43
CA VAL A 156 13.16 -1.81 -4.59
C VAL A 156 12.23 -2.17 -3.44
N MET A 157 12.63 -1.77 -2.22
CA MET A 157 11.78 -1.89 -1.03
C MET A 157 11.66 -0.53 -0.36
N ILE A 158 10.43 -0.14 -0.01
CA ILE A 158 10.13 1.07 0.75
C ILE A 158 9.56 0.64 2.11
N VAL A 159 10.21 1.07 3.18
CA VAL A 159 9.83 0.75 4.57
C VAL A 159 9.90 2.01 5.41
N PRO A 160 8.85 2.40 6.15
CA PRO A 160 8.96 3.41 7.18
C PRO A 160 9.69 2.84 8.40
N VAL A 161 10.81 3.46 8.80
CA VAL A 161 11.60 3.05 9.98
C VAL A 161 11.58 4.17 11.01
N GLY A 162 11.09 3.87 12.21
CA GLY A 162 10.91 4.89 13.26
C GLY A 162 9.97 6.00 12.78
N LEU A 163 10.47 7.24 12.75
CA LEU A 163 9.76 8.42 12.23
C LEU A 163 10.18 8.79 10.80
N SER A 164 11.02 8.00 10.16
CA SER A 164 11.59 8.27 8.85
C SER A 164 11.23 7.20 7.84
N LEU A 165 11.13 7.59 6.55
CA LEU A 165 11.06 6.64 5.44
C LEU A 165 12.48 6.25 5.03
N ILE A 166 12.73 4.95 4.90
CA ILE A 166 13.96 4.42 4.33
C ILE A 166 13.65 3.81 2.96
N HIS A 167 14.41 4.25 1.99
CA HIS A 167 14.41 3.72 0.62
C HIS A 167 15.62 2.80 0.44
N ILE A 168 15.37 1.57 0.04
CA ILE A 168 16.39 0.56 -0.24
C ILE A 168 16.26 0.07 -1.67
#